data_d5ec2fe8c823ae047692fac20c5f4dcf
#
_entry.id   d5ec2fe8c823ae047692fac20c5f4dcf
#
_cell.length_a   1.000
_cell.length_b   1.000
_cell.length_c   1.000
_cell.angle_alpha   90.00
_cell.angle_beta   90.00
_cell.angle_gamma   90.00
#
_symmetry.space_group_name_H-M   'P 1'
#
loop_
_entity.id
_entity.type
_entity.pdbx_description
1 polymer ?
#
loop_
_entity_poly.entity_id
_entity_poly.type
_entity_poly.pdbx_seq_one_letter_code
_entity_poly.pdbx_strand_id
1 'polypeptide(L)'
;MTHYWFALWGIVFRELFRFVKQKERFLSALVRPLVWLFVFAAGFRAALGIAIIPPYDTYILYEVYITPGLIGMIQLFNGMQSSLSMVYDREMGSMRILLVSPLPRWFLLTSKLLAGVFVSILQVYVFLAIAWFYDIQPPIEGYLWILPALTLTGLMLGALGLLLSAFIKQLENFAGVMNFVIFPMFFMSTALYPLWKLQESSEILYTIAKYNPFTQAVEFLRFALYAQFNQEAGLYTVLAFTLFLIIAIIGYNPSKGMMKRKGR
;
A
#
# COMPACT_ATOMS: atom_id res chain seq x y z
N MET A 1 -27.86 12.12 4.41
CA MET A 1 -26.63 12.04 3.58
C MET A 1 -25.52 12.99 4.06
N THR A 2 -25.86 14.19 4.48
CA THR A 2 -24.89 15.20 4.99
C THR A 2 -24.05 14.72 6.18
N HIS A 3 -24.61 13.92 7.10
CA HIS A 3 -23.92 13.40 8.29
C HIS A 3 -22.72 12.49 7.95
N TYR A 4 -22.86 11.62 6.95
CA TYR A 4 -21.76 10.74 6.50
C TYR A 4 -20.62 11.54 5.88
N TRP A 5 -20.94 12.58 5.12
CA TRP A 5 -19.92 13.44 4.50
C TRP A 5 -19.09 14.20 5.53
N PHE A 6 -19.74 14.81 6.52
CA PHE A 6 -19.02 15.50 7.61
C PHE A 6 -18.18 14.53 8.45
N ALA A 7 -18.68 13.32 8.72
CA ALA A 7 -17.95 12.30 9.46
C ALA A 7 -16.71 11.83 8.67
N LEU A 8 -16.83 11.58 7.35
CA LEU A 8 -15.73 11.24 6.48
C LEU A 8 -14.64 12.32 6.50
N TRP A 9 -15.04 13.58 6.26
CA TRP A 9 -14.12 14.73 6.30
C TRP A 9 -13.44 14.89 7.64
N GLY A 10 -14.16 14.74 8.73
CA GLY A 10 -13.60 14.80 10.08
C GLY A 10 -12.54 13.73 10.33
N ILE A 11 -12.77 12.49 9.87
CA ILE A 11 -11.82 11.37 9.98
C ILE A 11 -10.59 11.64 9.10
N VAL A 12 -10.78 11.99 7.83
CA VAL A 12 -9.69 12.26 6.88
C VAL A 12 -8.85 13.43 7.35
N PHE A 13 -9.47 14.54 7.74
CA PHE A 13 -8.78 15.74 8.21
C PHE A 13 -7.98 15.48 9.49
N ARG A 14 -8.54 14.72 10.43
CA ARG A 14 -7.84 14.34 11.65
C ARG A 14 -6.58 13.51 11.36
N GLU A 15 -6.67 12.53 10.46
CA GLU A 15 -5.52 11.69 10.12
C GLU A 15 -4.46 12.48 9.33
N LEU A 16 -4.86 13.35 8.40
CA LEU A 16 -3.95 14.24 7.69
C LEU A 16 -3.24 15.21 8.65
N PHE A 17 -3.97 15.82 9.56
CA PHE A 17 -3.41 16.76 10.54
C PHE A 17 -2.44 16.08 11.51
N ARG A 18 -2.79 14.85 11.95
CA ARG A 18 -1.90 14.00 12.75
C ARG A 18 -0.61 13.70 11.99
N PHE A 19 -0.74 13.34 10.72
CA PHE A 19 0.38 13.02 9.87
C PHE A 19 1.32 14.20 9.63
N VAL A 20 0.78 15.38 9.32
CA VAL A 20 1.57 16.62 9.12
C VAL A 20 2.28 17.05 10.42
N LYS A 21 1.65 16.85 11.57
CA LYS A 21 2.30 17.13 12.87
C LYS A 21 3.41 16.14 13.23
N GLN A 22 3.34 14.90 12.73
CA GLN A 22 4.35 13.86 12.96
C GLN A 22 5.43 13.87 11.87
N LYS A 23 6.25 14.95 11.82
CA LYS A 23 7.31 15.13 10.81
C LYS A 23 8.27 13.94 10.73
N GLU A 24 8.61 13.35 11.87
CA GLU A 24 9.49 12.18 11.95
C GLU A 24 8.91 10.95 11.22
N ARG A 25 7.60 10.76 11.35
CA ARG A 25 6.89 9.68 10.65
C ARG A 25 6.84 9.89 9.14
N PHE A 26 6.68 11.14 8.71
CA PHE A 26 6.75 11.51 7.29
C PHE A 26 8.12 11.19 6.70
N LEU A 27 9.18 11.68 7.35
CA LEU A 27 10.55 11.46 6.90
C LEU A 27 10.93 9.98 6.91
N SER A 28 10.63 9.24 7.98
CA SER A 28 10.98 7.82 8.08
C SER A 28 10.30 6.96 7.01
N ALA A 29 9.10 7.33 6.57
CA ALA A 29 8.41 6.62 5.49
C ALA A 29 9.04 6.85 4.11
N LEU A 30 9.68 8.00 3.89
CA LEU A 30 10.39 8.32 2.65
C LEU A 30 11.82 7.80 2.63
N VAL A 31 12.50 7.70 3.78
CA VAL A 31 13.90 7.23 3.85
C VAL A 31 14.05 5.85 3.21
N ARG A 32 13.14 4.92 3.49
CA ARG A 32 13.23 3.55 2.98
C ARG A 32 13.20 3.48 1.45
N PRO A 33 12.20 4.00 0.73
CA PRO A 33 12.18 3.98 -0.73
C PRO A 33 13.32 4.80 -1.34
N LEU A 34 13.78 5.87 -0.69
CA LEU A 34 14.92 6.66 -1.17
C LEU A 34 16.25 5.91 -1.04
N VAL A 35 16.46 5.19 0.07
CA VAL A 35 17.64 4.31 0.21
C VAL A 35 17.63 3.24 -0.88
N TRP A 36 16.49 2.63 -1.16
CA TRP A 36 16.35 1.68 -2.26
C TRP A 36 16.66 2.33 -3.61
N LEU A 37 16.13 3.53 -3.86
CA LEU A 37 16.37 4.24 -5.11
C LEU A 37 17.85 4.59 -5.29
N PHE A 38 18.50 5.17 -4.27
CA PHE A 38 19.85 5.69 -4.42
C PHE A 38 20.94 4.62 -4.25
N VAL A 39 20.80 3.74 -3.27
CA VAL A 39 21.83 2.74 -2.96
C VAL A 39 21.71 1.52 -3.85
N PHE A 40 20.52 0.95 -3.95
CA PHE A 40 20.31 -0.27 -4.73
C PHE A 40 20.31 0.00 -6.23
N ALA A 41 19.68 1.09 -6.69
CA ALA A 41 19.70 1.41 -8.11
C ALA A 41 21.15 1.65 -8.59
N ALA A 42 21.95 2.41 -7.86
CA ALA A 42 23.36 2.62 -8.20
C ALA A 42 24.16 1.31 -8.20
N GLY A 43 23.96 0.43 -7.22
CA GLY A 43 24.65 -0.85 -7.12
C GLY A 43 24.29 -1.86 -8.19
N PHE A 44 23.03 -1.87 -8.64
CA PHE A 44 22.52 -2.83 -9.63
C PHE A 44 22.46 -2.28 -11.06
N ARG A 45 22.74 -0.99 -11.28
CA ARG A 45 22.69 -0.33 -12.59
C ARG A 45 23.48 -1.08 -13.67
N ALA A 46 24.67 -1.58 -13.33
CA ALA A 46 25.51 -2.32 -14.25
C ALA A 46 25.09 -3.77 -14.46
N ALA A 47 24.42 -4.37 -13.47
CA ALA A 47 24.07 -5.79 -13.49
C ALA A 47 22.69 -6.06 -14.09
N LEU A 48 21.77 -5.10 -14.04
CA LEU A 48 20.37 -5.24 -14.44
C LEU A 48 20.03 -4.25 -15.55
N GLY A 49 20.66 -4.40 -16.72
CA GLY A 49 20.12 -3.82 -17.95
C GLY A 49 18.75 -4.43 -18.25
N ILE A 50 17.71 -3.59 -18.33
CA ILE A 50 16.35 -4.09 -18.59
C ILE A 50 16.06 -3.92 -20.07
N ALA A 51 15.72 -5.03 -20.73
CA ALA A 51 15.26 -5.06 -22.09
C ALA A 51 13.97 -4.22 -22.25
N ILE A 52 13.65 -3.84 -23.48
CA ILE A 52 12.40 -3.16 -23.81
C ILE A 52 11.22 -4.05 -23.40
N ILE A 53 10.46 -3.61 -22.41
CA ILE A 53 9.25 -4.30 -21.90
C ILE A 53 8.13 -3.28 -21.71
N PRO A 54 6.87 -3.63 -22.00
CA PRO A 54 5.76 -2.72 -21.73
C PRO A 54 5.74 -2.24 -20.26
N PRO A 55 5.39 -0.98 -20.00
CA PRO A 55 4.92 0.07 -20.92
C PRO A 55 6.04 0.91 -21.58
N TYR A 56 7.28 0.49 -21.51
CA TYR A 56 8.43 1.26 -21.99
C TYR A 56 8.68 0.97 -23.48
N ASP A 57 8.82 2.04 -24.26
CA ASP A 57 9.10 1.97 -25.72
C ASP A 57 10.59 1.88 -26.02
N THR A 58 11.44 2.20 -25.04
CA THR A 58 12.90 2.25 -25.20
C THR A 58 13.59 1.48 -24.07
N TYR A 59 14.90 1.27 -24.23
CA TYR A 59 15.73 0.75 -23.16
C TYR A 59 15.73 1.71 -21.96
N ILE A 60 15.44 1.20 -20.76
CA ILE A 60 15.37 2.00 -19.55
C ILE A 60 16.44 1.63 -18.55
N LEU A 61 16.82 2.60 -17.74
CA LEU A 61 17.69 2.40 -16.59
C LEU A 61 16.95 1.66 -15.47
N TYR A 62 17.71 0.92 -14.66
CA TYR A 62 17.12 0.14 -13.58
C TYR A 62 16.33 0.98 -12.57
N GLU A 63 16.80 2.20 -12.26
CA GLU A 63 16.13 3.16 -11.38
C GLU A 63 14.73 3.57 -11.89
N VAL A 64 14.58 3.69 -13.19
CA VAL A 64 13.26 3.96 -13.82
C VAL A 64 12.34 2.77 -13.64
N TYR A 65 12.88 1.55 -13.84
CA TYR A 65 12.10 0.32 -13.70
C TYR A 65 11.57 0.09 -12.28
N ILE A 66 12.40 0.31 -11.23
CA ILE A 66 12.00 0.05 -9.85
C ILE A 66 11.08 1.13 -9.26
N THR A 67 11.03 2.32 -9.85
CA THR A 67 10.26 3.46 -9.33
C THR A 67 8.80 3.11 -9.03
N PRO A 68 8.00 2.46 -9.91
CA PRO A 68 6.64 2.03 -9.60
C PRO A 68 6.59 1.02 -8.44
N GLY A 69 7.58 0.15 -8.34
CA GLY A 69 7.71 -0.80 -7.21
C GLY A 69 7.94 -0.08 -5.88
N LEU A 70 8.76 0.98 -5.87
CA LEU A 70 8.98 1.81 -4.69
C LEU A 70 7.74 2.63 -4.31
N ILE A 71 6.96 3.09 -5.28
CA ILE A 71 5.65 3.71 -5.05
C ILE A 71 4.72 2.72 -4.36
N GLY A 72 4.63 1.49 -4.87
CA GLY A 72 3.87 0.40 -4.23
C GLY A 72 4.36 0.11 -2.82
N MET A 73 5.68 0.13 -2.58
CA MET A 73 6.28 -0.03 -1.26
C MET A 73 5.80 1.05 -0.28
N ILE A 74 5.77 2.33 -0.69
CA ILE A 74 5.26 3.43 0.14
C ILE A 74 3.81 3.12 0.56
N GLN A 75 2.98 2.73 -0.39
CA GLN A 75 1.57 2.42 -0.11
C GLN A 75 1.39 1.20 0.79
N LEU A 76 2.17 0.14 0.57
CA LEU A 76 2.13 -1.09 1.38
C LEU A 76 2.48 -0.77 2.84
N PHE A 77 3.57 -0.05 3.08
CA PHE A 77 3.95 0.34 4.44
C PHE A 77 2.95 1.27 5.10
N ASN A 78 2.39 2.24 4.37
CA ASN A 78 1.35 3.12 4.90
C ASN A 78 0.07 2.36 5.26
N GLY A 79 -0.38 1.46 4.42
CA GLY A 79 -1.55 0.61 4.67
C GLY A 79 -1.38 -0.23 5.94
N MET A 80 -0.22 -0.88 6.07
CA MET A 80 0.11 -1.68 7.27
C MET A 80 0.21 -0.81 8.52
N GLN A 81 0.86 0.35 8.44
CA GLN A 81 1.03 1.25 9.58
C GLN A 81 -0.29 1.92 10.01
N SER A 82 -1.20 2.21 9.07
CA SER A 82 -2.55 2.64 9.39
C SER A 82 -3.32 1.57 10.16
N SER A 83 -3.13 0.31 9.78
CA SER A 83 -3.77 -0.83 10.42
C SER A 83 -3.18 -1.16 11.81
N LEU A 84 -1.90 -0.88 12.02
CA LEU A 84 -1.26 -0.95 13.33
C LEU A 84 -1.99 -0.05 14.35
N SER A 85 -2.42 1.14 13.93
CA SER A 85 -3.20 2.04 14.79
C SER A 85 -4.54 1.45 15.21
N MET A 86 -5.14 0.57 14.40
CA MET A 86 -6.38 -0.14 14.75
C MET A 86 -6.15 -1.21 15.82
N VAL A 87 -5.02 -1.91 15.75
CA VAL A 87 -4.63 -2.90 16.79
C VAL A 87 -4.37 -2.17 18.10
N TYR A 88 -3.67 -1.05 18.06
CA TYR A 88 -3.42 -0.19 19.22
C TYR A 88 -4.72 0.32 19.85
N ASP A 89 -5.65 0.85 19.05
CA ASP A 89 -6.96 1.32 19.52
C ASP A 89 -7.77 0.18 20.19
N ARG A 90 -7.58 -1.06 19.71
CA ARG A 90 -8.22 -2.24 20.30
C ARG A 90 -7.60 -2.60 21.65
N GLU A 91 -6.28 -2.62 21.74
CA GLU A 91 -5.54 -2.96 22.95
C GLU A 91 -5.78 -1.97 24.08
N MET A 92 -5.79 -0.66 23.74
CA MET A 92 -6.10 0.42 24.67
C MET A 92 -7.60 0.55 25.02
N GLY A 93 -8.47 -0.22 24.38
CA GLY A 93 -9.91 -0.18 24.60
C GLY A 93 -10.64 1.02 24.00
N SER A 94 -9.93 1.94 23.34
CA SER A 94 -10.51 3.10 22.65
C SER A 94 -11.38 2.72 21.45
N MET A 95 -11.21 1.51 20.93
CA MET A 95 -12.08 0.95 19.89
C MET A 95 -13.55 0.85 20.31
N ARG A 96 -13.85 0.81 21.61
CA ARG A 96 -15.22 0.83 22.12
C ARG A 96 -15.95 2.11 21.73
N ILE A 97 -15.26 3.24 21.71
CA ILE A 97 -15.84 4.54 21.31
C ILE A 97 -16.25 4.50 19.84
N LEU A 98 -15.46 3.87 18.97
CA LEU A 98 -15.79 3.67 17.56
C LEU A 98 -17.00 2.73 17.38
N LEU A 99 -17.12 1.70 18.22
CA LEU A 99 -18.19 0.71 18.16
C LEU A 99 -19.54 1.23 18.69
N VAL A 100 -19.53 2.22 19.57
CA VAL A 100 -20.73 2.92 20.10
C VAL A 100 -21.19 4.04 19.16
N SER A 101 -20.37 4.41 18.18
CA SER A 101 -20.73 5.39 17.16
C SER A 101 -21.99 4.96 16.39
N PRO A 102 -22.93 5.88 16.08
CA PRO A 102 -24.13 5.59 15.30
C PRO A 102 -23.84 5.28 13.83
N LEU A 103 -22.57 5.28 13.43
CA LEU A 103 -22.14 5.03 12.06
C LEU A 103 -21.90 3.53 11.80
N PRO A 104 -22.29 3.00 10.64
CA PRO A 104 -22.06 1.61 10.29
C PRO A 104 -20.56 1.32 10.17
N ARG A 105 -20.14 0.13 10.57
CA ARG A 105 -18.73 -0.28 10.65
C ARG A 105 -17.99 -0.21 9.32
N TRP A 106 -18.65 -0.68 8.26
CA TRP A 106 -18.07 -0.61 6.93
C TRP A 106 -17.68 0.83 6.57
N PHE A 107 -18.51 1.81 6.97
CA PHE A 107 -18.23 3.22 6.73
C PHE A 107 -17.02 3.72 7.53
N LEU A 108 -16.90 3.35 8.81
CA LEU A 108 -15.75 3.72 9.64
C LEU A 108 -14.45 3.12 9.12
N LEU A 109 -14.47 1.84 8.71
CA LEU A 109 -13.31 1.15 8.16
C LEU A 109 -12.89 1.74 6.80
N THR A 110 -13.86 1.97 5.91
CA THR A 110 -13.56 2.58 4.59
C THR A 110 -13.11 4.03 4.72
N SER A 111 -13.67 4.81 5.64
CA SER A 111 -13.22 6.18 5.91
C SER A 111 -11.77 6.20 6.41
N LYS A 112 -11.39 5.26 7.26
CA LYS A 112 -10.02 5.14 7.75
C LYS A 112 -9.06 4.69 6.66
N LEU A 113 -9.49 3.77 5.78
CA LEU A 113 -8.73 3.39 4.58
C LEU A 113 -8.49 4.60 3.67
N LEU A 114 -9.54 5.34 3.34
CA LEU A 114 -9.44 6.54 2.52
C LEU A 114 -8.46 7.56 3.12
N ALA A 115 -8.53 7.80 4.41
CA ALA A 115 -7.58 8.70 5.10
C ALA A 115 -6.13 8.22 4.93
N GLY A 116 -5.87 6.92 5.08
CA GLY A 116 -4.55 6.33 4.83
C GLY A 116 -4.09 6.47 3.39
N VAL A 117 -5.00 6.30 2.42
CA VAL A 117 -4.73 6.49 0.99
C VAL A 117 -4.33 7.93 0.69
N PHE A 118 -5.04 8.93 1.23
CA PHE A 118 -4.68 10.34 1.05
C PHE A 118 -3.26 10.63 1.55
N VAL A 119 -2.89 10.09 2.72
CA VAL A 119 -1.54 10.23 3.26
C VAL A 119 -0.51 9.57 2.35
N SER A 120 -0.78 8.37 1.84
CA SER A 120 0.13 7.65 0.96
C SER A 120 0.31 8.35 -0.40
N ILE A 121 -0.76 8.91 -0.96
CA ILE A 121 -0.71 9.70 -2.20
C ILE A 121 0.21 10.91 -2.02
N LEU A 122 0.06 11.65 -0.92
CA LEU A 122 0.94 12.79 -0.63
C LEU A 122 2.41 12.37 -0.56
N GLN A 123 2.71 11.26 0.11
CA GLN A 123 4.08 10.73 0.20
C GLN A 123 4.62 10.29 -1.15
N VAL A 124 3.80 9.64 -1.98
CA VAL A 124 4.18 9.23 -3.34
C VAL A 124 4.53 10.44 -4.19
N TYR A 125 3.75 11.52 -4.15
CA TYR A 125 4.08 12.71 -4.92
C TYR A 125 5.36 13.40 -4.43
N VAL A 126 5.61 13.42 -3.13
CA VAL A 126 6.90 13.91 -2.60
C VAL A 126 8.06 13.03 -3.07
N PHE A 127 7.88 11.70 -3.06
CA PHE A 127 8.86 10.76 -3.61
C PHE A 127 9.11 10.98 -5.10
N LEU A 128 8.06 11.14 -5.91
CA LEU A 128 8.17 11.43 -7.34
C LEU A 128 8.84 12.78 -7.61
N ALA A 129 8.56 13.81 -6.80
CA ALA A 129 9.25 15.08 -6.89
C ALA A 129 10.76 14.95 -6.63
N ILE A 130 11.16 14.12 -5.66
CA ILE A 130 12.59 13.82 -5.41
C ILE A 130 13.17 13.03 -6.58
N ALA A 131 12.47 11.99 -7.07
CA ALA A 131 12.90 11.16 -8.19
C ALA A 131 13.12 11.99 -9.48
N TRP A 132 12.31 13.03 -9.69
CA TRP A 132 12.44 13.94 -10.81
C TRP A 132 13.79 14.66 -10.84
N PHE A 133 14.36 15.04 -9.69
CA PHE A 133 15.69 15.61 -9.59
C PHE A 133 16.83 14.62 -9.91
N TYR A 134 16.53 13.33 -10.01
CA TYR A 134 17.46 12.26 -10.36
C TYR A 134 17.19 11.68 -11.76
N ASP A 135 16.69 12.54 -12.67
CA ASP A 135 16.42 12.23 -14.08
C ASP A 135 15.38 11.10 -14.29
N ILE A 136 14.60 10.76 -13.26
CA ILE A 136 13.47 9.85 -13.39
C ILE A 136 12.24 10.68 -13.73
N GLN A 137 12.01 10.89 -15.04
CA GLN A 137 11.01 11.80 -15.56
C GLN A 137 9.96 11.03 -16.38
N PRO A 138 8.94 10.43 -15.75
CA PRO A 138 7.81 9.88 -16.49
C PRO A 138 7.08 11.00 -17.23
N PRO A 139 6.26 10.65 -18.26
CA PRO A 139 5.44 11.62 -18.97
C PRO A 139 4.59 12.47 -18.04
N ILE A 140 4.44 13.77 -18.35
CA ILE A 140 3.67 14.71 -17.50
C ILE A 140 2.23 14.20 -17.27
N GLU A 141 1.62 13.60 -18.30
CA GLU A 141 0.29 12.99 -18.19
C GLU A 141 0.25 11.86 -17.17
N GLY A 142 1.34 11.11 -17.02
CA GLY A 142 1.47 10.00 -16.07
C GLY A 142 1.27 10.45 -14.63
N TYR A 143 1.66 11.67 -14.26
CA TYR A 143 1.41 12.20 -12.91
C TYR A 143 -0.08 12.38 -12.60
N LEU A 144 -0.93 12.58 -13.60
CA LEU A 144 -2.38 12.63 -13.44
C LEU A 144 -3.01 11.22 -13.51
N TRP A 145 -2.57 10.41 -14.48
CA TRP A 145 -3.09 9.07 -14.69
C TRP A 145 -2.77 8.11 -13.53
N ILE A 146 -1.69 8.36 -12.80
CA ILE A 146 -1.35 7.54 -11.62
C ILE A 146 -2.31 7.75 -10.43
N LEU A 147 -3.03 8.87 -10.32
CA LEU A 147 -3.93 9.18 -9.20
C LEU A 147 -5.01 8.11 -8.94
N PRO A 148 -5.82 7.71 -9.95
CA PRO A 148 -6.80 6.64 -9.75
C PRO A 148 -6.12 5.30 -9.43
N ALA A 149 -4.95 5.02 -10.02
CA ALA A 149 -4.18 3.82 -9.71
C ALA A 149 -3.67 3.83 -8.26
N LEU A 150 -3.11 4.95 -7.79
CA LEU A 150 -2.71 5.12 -6.38
C LEU A 150 -3.89 4.97 -5.42
N THR A 151 -5.05 5.47 -5.80
CA THR A 151 -6.25 5.32 -4.97
C THR A 151 -6.65 3.86 -4.84
N LEU A 152 -6.75 3.14 -5.94
CA LEU A 152 -7.16 1.74 -5.95
C LEU A 152 -6.12 0.82 -5.27
N THR A 153 -4.84 0.97 -5.59
CA THR A 153 -3.76 0.17 -4.99
C THR A 153 -3.58 0.47 -3.51
N GLY A 154 -3.70 1.74 -3.12
CA GLY A 154 -3.67 2.16 -1.71
C GLY A 154 -4.85 1.58 -0.91
N LEU A 155 -6.06 1.55 -1.50
CA LEU A 155 -7.22 0.89 -0.89
C LEU A 155 -7.00 -0.62 -0.75
N MET A 156 -6.47 -1.29 -1.76
CA MET A 156 -6.20 -2.72 -1.74
C MET A 156 -5.15 -3.09 -0.67
N LEU A 157 -4.02 -2.39 -0.65
CA LEU A 157 -2.95 -2.63 0.31
C LEU A 157 -3.34 -2.23 1.74
N GLY A 158 -4.12 -1.16 1.89
CA GLY A 158 -4.71 -0.78 3.17
C GLY A 158 -5.74 -1.79 3.67
N ALA A 159 -6.58 -2.35 2.78
CA ALA A 159 -7.53 -3.40 3.11
C ALA A 159 -6.83 -4.70 3.55
N LEU A 160 -5.69 -5.06 2.94
CA LEU A 160 -4.83 -6.15 3.40
C LEU A 160 -4.35 -5.91 4.85
N GLY A 161 -3.87 -4.71 5.15
CA GLY A 161 -3.48 -4.35 6.51
C GLY A 161 -4.65 -4.44 7.49
N LEU A 162 -5.85 -3.96 7.12
CA LEU A 162 -7.05 -4.11 7.93
C LEU A 162 -7.43 -5.57 8.16
N LEU A 163 -7.33 -6.41 7.11
CA LEU A 163 -7.57 -7.84 7.21
C LEU A 163 -6.64 -8.46 8.27
N LEU A 164 -5.35 -8.21 8.20
CA LEU A 164 -4.39 -8.71 9.19
C LEU A 164 -4.72 -8.22 10.60
N SER A 165 -5.02 -6.93 10.75
CA SER A 165 -5.37 -6.35 12.05
C SER A 165 -6.71 -6.87 12.62
N ALA A 166 -7.59 -7.42 11.79
CA ALA A 166 -8.83 -8.04 12.25
C ALA A 166 -8.58 -9.33 13.04
N PHE A 167 -7.55 -10.09 12.66
CA PHE A 167 -7.23 -11.38 13.27
C PHE A 167 -6.15 -11.28 14.37
N ILE A 168 -5.24 -10.32 14.25
CA ILE A 168 -4.12 -10.14 15.20
C ILE A 168 -4.55 -9.14 16.28
N LYS A 169 -4.52 -9.57 17.55
CA LYS A 169 -5.05 -8.79 18.67
C LYS A 169 -3.99 -7.99 19.42
N GLN A 170 -2.75 -8.46 19.42
CA GLN A 170 -1.63 -7.88 20.16
C GLN A 170 -0.74 -7.06 19.24
N LEU A 171 -0.32 -5.89 19.69
CA LEU A 171 0.50 -4.94 18.93
C LEU A 171 1.85 -5.55 18.53
N GLU A 172 2.49 -6.24 19.46
CA GLU A 172 3.79 -6.88 19.25
C GLU A 172 3.73 -7.95 18.16
N ASN A 173 2.70 -8.81 18.22
CA ASN A 173 2.48 -9.85 17.20
C ASN A 173 2.14 -9.26 15.84
N PHE A 174 1.42 -8.12 15.81
CA PHE A 174 1.09 -7.46 14.55
C PHE A 174 2.34 -6.90 13.87
N ALA A 175 3.25 -6.29 14.62
CA ALA A 175 4.50 -5.77 14.07
C ALA A 175 5.37 -6.89 13.44
N GLY A 176 5.43 -8.06 14.09
CA GLY A 176 6.12 -9.23 13.55
C GLY A 176 5.49 -9.76 12.26
N VAL A 177 4.17 -9.97 12.26
CA VAL A 177 3.42 -10.45 11.09
C VAL A 177 3.46 -9.44 9.95
N MET A 178 3.39 -8.14 10.25
CA MET A 178 3.51 -7.07 9.26
C MET A 178 4.81 -7.21 8.46
N ASN A 179 5.95 -7.38 9.12
CA ASN A 179 7.22 -7.57 8.44
C ASN A 179 7.27 -8.89 7.66
N PHE A 180 6.74 -9.96 8.24
CA PHE A 180 6.66 -11.27 7.58
C PHE A 180 5.78 -11.26 6.33
N VAL A 181 4.78 -10.39 6.24
CA VAL A 181 3.94 -10.23 5.05
C VAL A 181 4.59 -9.26 4.05
N ILE A 182 5.08 -8.11 4.53
CA ILE A 182 5.62 -7.05 3.65
C ILE A 182 6.82 -7.57 2.84
N PHE A 183 7.82 -8.18 3.51
CA PHE A 183 9.05 -8.57 2.83
C PHE A 183 8.83 -9.62 1.73
N PRO A 184 8.15 -10.75 1.97
CA PRO A 184 7.87 -11.69 0.88
C PRO A 184 7.03 -11.10 -0.24
N MET A 185 6.01 -10.29 0.08
CA MET A 185 5.20 -9.64 -0.95
C MET A 185 6.02 -8.70 -1.82
N PHE A 186 6.94 -7.93 -1.24
CA PHE A 186 7.79 -7.01 -1.97
C PHE A 186 8.86 -7.73 -2.80
N PHE A 187 9.61 -8.65 -2.19
CA PHE A 187 10.71 -9.35 -2.86
C PHE A 187 10.25 -10.39 -3.90
N MET A 188 9.13 -11.04 -3.67
CA MET A 188 8.53 -11.98 -4.63
C MET A 188 7.47 -11.26 -5.49
N SER A 189 7.86 -10.15 -6.11
CA SER A 189 7.00 -9.35 -6.99
C SER A 189 7.80 -8.74 -8.13
N THR A 190 7.11 -8.07 -9.07
CA THR A 190 7.73 -7.30 -10.15
C THR A 190 8.26 -5.92 -9.72
N ALA A 191 8.29 -5.64 -8.43
CA ALA A 191 8.79 -4.36 -7.93
C ALA A 191 10.28 -4.15 -8.23
N LEU A 192 11.08 -5.20 -8.12
CA LEU A 192 12.54 -5.15 -8.27
C LEU A 192 13.05 -5.77 -9.57
N TYR A 193 12.36 -6.78 -10.09
CA TYR A 193 12.77 -7.49 -11.31
C TYR A 193 11.57 -7.89 -12.17
N PRO A 194 11.74 -7.96 -13.50
CA PRO A 194 10.69 -8.44 -14.39
C PRO A 194 10.37 -9.93 -14.13
N LEU A 195 9.13 -10.33 -14.40
CA LEU A 195 8.67 -11.72 -14.22
C LEU A 195 9.53 -12.74 -14.99
N TRP A 196 9.98 -12.40 -16.19
CA TRP A 196 10.80 -13.32 -16.99
C TRP A 196 12.14 -13.65 -16.32
N LYS A 197 12.75 -12.71 -15.59
CA LYS A 197 13.96 -12.99 -14.80
C LYS A 197 13.72 -13.96 -13.64
N LEU A 198 12.56 -13.89 -13.02
CA LEU A 198 12.16 -14.85 -11.99
C LEU A 198 11.90 -16.22 -12.59
N GLN A 199 11.34 -16.29 -13.82
CA GLN A 199 11.12 -17.50 -14.54
C GLN A 199 12.43 -18.21 -14.92
N GLU A 200 13.44 -17.47 -15.36
CA GLU A 200 14.78 -18.02 -15.64
C GLU A 200 15.43 -18.62 -14.39
N SER A 201 15.18 -18.04 -13.21
CA SER A 201 15.72 -18.53 -11.95
C SER A 201 14.97 -19.74 -11.39
N SER A 202 13.64 -19.68 -11.36
CA SER A 202 12.78 -20.71 -10.78
C SER A 202 11.33 -20.53 -11.19
N GLU A 203 10.71 -21.57 -11.70
CA GLU A 203 9.29 -21.57 -12.07
C GLU A 203 8.35 -21.42 -10.87
N ILE A 204 8.79 -21.88 -9.71
CA ILE A 204 8.06 -21.69 -8.43
C ILE A 204 8.02 -20.21 -8.07
N LEU A 205 9.17 -19.52 -8.12
CA LEU A 205 9.24 -18.08 -7.82
C LEU A 205 8.43 -17.26 -8.83
N TYR A 206 8.48 -17.63 -10.10
CA TYR A 206 7.65 -17.03 -11.13
C TYR A 206 6.16 -17.14 -10.81
N THR A 207 5.70 -18.35 -10.45
CA THR A 207 4.29 -18.61 -10.13
C THR A 207 3.85 -17.81 -8.91
N ILE A 208 4.64 -17.80 -7.84
CA ILE A 208 4.35 -17.01 -6.64
C ILE A 208 4.28 -15.52 -6.97
N ALA A 209 5.25 -15.00 -7.72
CA ALA A 209 5.29 -13.59 -8.10
C ALA A 209 4.13 -13.20 -9.00
N LYS A 210 3.74 -14.04 -9.94
CA LYS A 210 2.63 -13.82 -10.88
C LYS A 210 1.29 -13.66 -10.15
N TYR A 211 1.02 -14.49 -9.14
CA TYR A 211 -0.23 -14.46 -8.38
C TYR A 211 -0.17 -13.57 -7.14
N ASN A 212 0.97 -12.95 -6.88
CA ASN A 212 1.12 -12.00 -5.79
C ASN A 212 0.26 -10.74 -6.05
N PRO A 213 -0.68 -10.38 -5.16
CA PRO A 213 -1.51 -9.19 -5.37
C PRO A 213 -0.69 -7.90 -5.41
N PHE A 214 0.47 -7.88 -4.77
CA PHE A 214 1.38 -6.73 -4.83
C PHE A 214 2.01 -6.57 -6.23
N THR A 215 2.31 -7.65 -6.93
CA THR A 215 2.74 -7.60 -8.34
C THR A 215 1.71 -6.91 -9.20
N GLN A 216 0.44 -7.27 -9.06
CA GLN A 216 -0.63 -6.66 -9.84
C GLN A 216 -0.79 -5.17 -9.53
N ALA A 217 -0.66 -4.79 -8.25
CA ALA A 217 -0.64 -3.38 -7.86
C ALA A 217 0.52 -2.62 -8.50
N VAL A 218 1.73 -3.18 -8.48
CA VAL A 218 2.93 -2.56 -9.07
C VAL A 218 2.81 -2.42 -10.58
N GLU A 219 2.32 -3.45 -11.29
CA GLU A 219 2.09 -3.39 -12.73
C GLU A 219 1.02 -2.36 -13.08
N PHE A 220 -0.05 -2.28 -12.30
CA PHE A 220 -1.07 -1.25 -12.50
C PHE A 220 -0.51 0.18 -12.32
N LEU A 221 0.32 0.40 -11.30
CA LEU A 221 1.00 1.68 -11.07
C LEU A 221 2.02 1.98 -12.19
N ARG A 222 2.75 0.97 -12.66
CA ARG A 222 3.76 1.07 -13.71
C ARG A 222 3.15 1.59 -15.01
N PHE A 223 2.07 0.97 -15.46
CA PHE A 223 1.37 1.39 -16.68
C PHE A 223 0.74 2.77 -16.52
N ALA A 224 0.08 3.03 -15.39
CA ALA A 224 -0.54 4.31 -15.11
C ALA A 224 0.47 5.48 -15.10
N LEU A 225 1.68 5.25 -14.55
CA LEU A 225 2.74 6.26 -14.53
C LEU A 225 3.23 6.65 -15.95
N TYR A 226 3.01 5.77 -16.93
CA TYR A 226 3.33 6.01 -18.36
C TYR A 226 2.08 6.29 -19.20
N ALA A 227 1.00 6.78 -18.56
CA ALA A 227 -0.27 7.13 -19.20
C ALA A 227 -0.91 5.98 -20.00
N GLN A 228 -0.61 4.73 -19.63
CA GLN A 228 -1.19 3.52 -20.19
C GLN A 228 -2.07 2.81 -19.17
N PHE A 229 -3.04 2.05 -19.64
CA PHE A 229 -3.96 1.30 -18.78
C PHE A 229 -3.76 -0.20 -18.92
N ASN A 230 -3.36 -0.83 -17.82
CA ASN A 230 -3.30 -2.29 -17.73
C ASN A 230 -4.60 -2.82 -17.13
N GLN A 231 -5.51 -3.25 -18.01
CA GLN A 231 -6.84 -3.74 -17.62
C GLN A 231 -6.77 -4.98 -16.74
N GLU A 232 -5.86 -5.90 -17.04
CA GLU A 232 -5.69 -7.14 -16.30
C GLU A 232 -5.23 -6.86 -14.86
N ALA A 233 -4.16 -6.10 -14.70
CA ALA A 233 -3.65 -5.71 -13.39
C ALA A 233 -4.66 -4.88 -12.58
N GLY A 234 -5.40 -3.98 -13.23
CA GLY A 234 -6.47 -3.22 -12.62
C GLY A 234 -7.60 -4.11 -12.10
N LEU A 235 -8.06 -5.08 -12.90
CA LEU A 235 -9.11 -6.02 -12.49
C LEU A 235 -8.68 -6.88 -11.29
N TYR A 236 -7.46 -7.44 -11.33
CA TYR A 236 -6.93 -8.22 -10.20
C TYR A 236 -6.81 -7.37 -8.93
N THR A 237 -6.41 -6.10 -9.05
CA THR A 237 -6.31 -5.18 -7.91
C THR A 237 -7.69 -4.90 -7.30
N VAL A 238 -8.74 -4.70 -8.12
CA VAL A 238 -10.14 -4.53 -7.66
C VAL A 238 -10.64 -5.78 -6.95
N LEU A 239 -10.41 -6.96 -7.54
CA LEU A 239 -10.84 -8.23 -6.94
C LEU A 239 -10.14 -8.48 -5.60
N ALA A 240 -8.82 -8.26 -5.52
CA ALA A 240 -8.06 -8.39 -4.28
C ALA A 240 -8.54 -7.38 -3.22
N PHE A 241 -8.76 -6.12 -3.60
CA PHE A 241 -9.33 -5.10 -2.71
C PHE A 241 -10.66 -5.55 -2.12
N THR A 242 -11.58 -5.97 -2.98
CA THR A 242 -12.92 -6.40 -2.58
C THR A 242 -12.86 -7.59 -1.63
N LEU A 243 -12.05 -8.59 -1.95
CA LEU A 243 -11.85 -9.77 -1.12
C LEU A 243 -11.29 -9.40 0.26
N PHE A 244 -10.21 -8.62 0.31
CA PHE A 244 -9.58 -8.23 1.57
C PHE A 244 -10.51 -7.37 2.43
N LEU A 245 -11.24 -6.45 1.82
CA LEU A 245 -12.18 -5.60 2.54
C LEU A 245 -13.35 -6.40 3.13
N ILE A 246 -13.95 -7.32 2.37
CA ILE A 246 -15.04 -8.18 2.86
C ILE A 246 -14.57 -9.01 4.05
N ILE A 247 -13.41 -9.67 3.94
CA ILE A 247 -12.87 -10.49 5.03
C ILE A 247 -12.54 -9.61 6.25
N ALA A 248 -12.00 -8.41 6.04
CA ALA A 248 -11.73 -7.47 7.13
C ALA A 248 -13.02 -7.05 7.86
N ILE A 249 -14.08 -6.68 7.13
CA ILE A 249 -15.38 -6.29 7.72
C ILE A 249 -15.99 -7.44 8.54
N ILE A 250 -15.93 -8.67 8.01
CA ILE A 250 -16.40 -9.87 8.72
C ILE A 250 -15.56 -10.13 9.99
N GLY A 251 -14.23 -9.97 9.89
CA GLY A 251 -13.29 -10.16 10.99
C GLY A 251 -13.46 -9.13 12.13
N TYR A 252 -13.86 -7.91 11.80
CA TYR A 252 -14.14 -6.83 12.77
C TYR A 252 -15.52 -6.96 13.44
N ASN A 253 -15.94 -8.17 13.82
CA ASN A 253 -17.20 -8.38 14.52
C ASN A 253 -17.04 -8.14 16.04
N PRO A 254 -17.75 -7.17 16.66
CA PRO A 254 -17.63 -6.86 18.09
C PRO A 254 -18.16 -7.96 19.00
N SER A 255 -19.11 -8.77 18.54
CA SER A 255 -19.65 -9.87 19.34
C SER A 255 -18.55 -10.88 19.75
N LYS A 256 -17.49 -11.02 18.94
CA LYS A 256 -16.34 -11.90 19.24
C LYS A 256 -15.27 -11.24 20.14
N GLY A 257 -15.26 -9.90 20.23
CA GLY A 257 -14.26 -9.14 21.01
C GLY A 257 -14.70 -8.78 22.43
N MET A 258 -16.00 -8.67 22.69
CA MET A 258 -16.55 -8.27 23.99
C MET A 258 -16.86 -9.43 24.93
N MET A 259 -16.87 -10.68 24.47
CA MET A 259 -17.30 -11.85 25.27
C MET A 259 -16.19 -12.54 26.10
N LYS A 260 -14.99 -12.00 26.21
CA LYS A 260 -13.97 -12.58 27.10
C LYS A 260 -13.44 -11.56 28.11
N ARG A 261 -14.33 -11.05 28.98
CA ARG A 261 -14.00 -10.72 30.34
C ARG A 261 -14.94 -11.49 31.26
N LYS A 262 -14.81 -12.82 31.23
CA LYS A 262 -15.28 -13.68 32.31
C LYS A 262 -14.15 -13.82 33.31
N GLY A 263 -14.36 -13.33 34.52
CA GLY A 263 -13.77 -13.82 35.75
C GLY A 263 -12.29 -13.48 35.97
N ARG A 264 -12.04 -12.45 36.70
CA ARG A 264 -11.24 -12.48 37.93
C ARG A 264 -11.79 -11.45 38.90
#